data_cefeebe7c72a890cf05e859c07087703
#
_entry.id   cefeebe7c72a890cf05e859c07087703
#
_cell.length_a   1.000
_cell.length_b   1.000
_cell.length_c   1.000
_cell.angle_alpha   90.00
_cell.angle_beta   90.00
_cell.angle_gamma   90.00
#
_symmetry.space_group_name_H-M   'P 1'
#
loop_
_entity.id
_entity.type
_entity.pdbx_description
1 polymer ?
#
loop_
_entity_poly.entity_id
_entity_poly.type
_entity_poly.pdbx_seq_one_letter_code
_entity_poly.pdbx_strand_id
1 'polypeptide(L)'
;MKIHEYQAKEIFSKYGIPVERHTLCRTAAGVIAAYRRMGTDRVVIKAQVLTGGRGKAGGVKLVNNTEDAYQEAKNILGMSIKGLPVNQVLVSEAVDIAAEYYVSYTIDRNTRSVVLMMSASGGMDIEEVARQAPEKIIRYSINPFIGLPDYLARRFAFSLFPQMEQAGKMAAILQELYKIFMENDASLVEVNPLALTKKGTLMAIDAKIVFDDNALYRHPEVHALFDPTEEERIEADAKDKGFSYVHMDGNIGCMVNGAGLAMATMDMIKLYGGQPANFLDIGGSSNPVKVIEAMKLLLQDEKVKVVLINIFGGITRCDDVAIGLLQAFEQINSNIPVIVRLTGTNEHIGRELLRNYSRFQISTTMKEAALMALKA
;
A
#
# COMPACT_ATOMS: atom_id res chain seq x y z
N MET A 1 -1.66 0.78 -6.20
CA MET A 1 -2.37 -0.37 -5.60
C MET A 1 -1.41 -1.55 -5.49
N LYS A 2 -1.31 -2.19 -4.33
CA LYS A 2 -0.54 -3.43 -4.11
C LYS A 2 -1.47 -4.63 -4.23
N ILE A 3 -0.93 -5.77 -4.66
CA ILE A 3 -1.66 -7.05 -4.69
C ILE A 3 -0.88 -8.11 -3.92
N HIS A 4 -1.56 -9.19 -3.55
CA HIS A 4 -0.94 -10.33 -2.88
C HIS A 4 -0.01 -11.12 -3.80
N GLU A 5 0.92 -11.88 -3.22
CA GLU A 5 1.86 -12.74 -3.95
C GLU A 5 1.15 -13.72 -4.88
N TYR A 6 0.07 -14.37 -4.42
CA TYR A 6 -0.66 -15.33 -5.25
C TYR A 6 -1.28 -14.69 -6.49
N GLN A 7 -1.83 -13.46 -6.36
CA GLN A 7 -2.37 -12.69 -7.48
C GLN A 7 -1.28 -12.29 -8.48
N ALA A 8 -0.12 -11.86 -7.97
CA ALA A 8 1.03 -11.54 -8.81
C ALA A 8 1.53 -12.77 -9.59
N LYS A 9 1.57 -13.96 -8.95
CA LYS A 9 1.92 -15.23 -9.61
C LYS A 9 0.90 -15.65 -10.68
N GLU A 10 -0.39 -15.40 -10.46
CA GLU A 10 -1.41 -15.64 -11.49
C GLU A 10 -1.18 -14.76 -12.72
N ILE A 11 -0.80 -13.48 -12.53
CA ILE A 11 -0.43 -12.60 -13.63
C ILE A 11 0.82 -13.14 -14.32
N PHE A 12 1.88 -13.49 -13.59
CA PHE A 12 3.10 -14.07 -14.15
C PHE A 12 2.81 -15.32 -15.01
N SER A 13 1.96 -16.22 -14.51
CA SER A 13 1.55 -17.41 -15.27
C SER A 13 0.84 -17.06 -16.57
N LYS A 14 -0.02 -16.05 -16.60
CA LYS A 14 -0.72 -15.58 -17.82
C LYS A 14 0.25 -15.08 -18.88
N TYR A 15 1.38 -14.51 -18.48
CA TYR A 15 2.45 -14.06 -19.36
C TYR A 15 3.53 -15.14 -19.62
N GLY A 16 3.29 -16.39 -19.20
CA GLY A 16 4.20 -17.51 -19.48
C GLY A 16 5.45 -17.55 -18.60
N ILE A 17 5.53 -16.74 -17.54
CA ILE A 17 6.63 -16.80 -16.56
C ILE A 17 6.39 -18.02 -15.65
N PRO A 18 7.36 -18.96 -15.54
CA PRO A 18 7.19 -20.14 -14.69
C PRO A 18 7.07 -19.76 -13.22
N VAL A 19 6.04 -20.30 -12.56
CA VAL A 19 5.82 -20.22 -11.10
C VAL A 19 5.59 -21.65 -10.57
N GLU A 20 5.84 -21.86 -9.29
CA GLU A 20 5.54 -23.14 -8.65
C GLU A 20 4.01 -23.36 -8.52
N ARG A 21 3.57 -24.61 -8.47
CA ARG A 21 2.16 -24.94 -8.18
C ARG A 21 1.81 -24.43 -6.79
N HIS A 22 0.69 -23.74 -6.68
CA HIS A 22 0.26 -23.16 -5.41
C HIS A 22 -1.26 -23.17 -5.26
N THR A 23 -1.73 -23.04 -4.02
CA THR A 23 -3.16 -22.97 -3.67
C THR A 23 -3.33 -22.03 -2.50
N LEU A 24 -4.26 -21.06 -2.63
CA LEU A 24 -4.64 -20.16 -1.56
C LEU A 24 -5.54 -20.88 -0.56
N CYS A 25 -5.25 -20.73 0.74
CA CYS A 25 -6.00 -21.35 1.84
C CYS A 25 -6.31 -20.32 2.92
N ARG A 26 -7.53 -20.38 3.49
CA ARG A 26 -7.97 -19.53 4.59
C ARG A 26 -8.17 -20.30 5.90
N THR A 27 -7.99 -21.60 5.88
CA THR A 27 -8.14 -22.47 7.06
C THR A 27 -7.06 -23.53 7.09
N ALA A 28 -6.69 -24.00 8.28
CA ALA A 28 -5.72 -25.08 8.43
C ALA A 28 -6.20 -26.40 7.75
N ALA A 29 -7.50 -26.68 7.75
CA ALA A 29 -8.07 -27.82 7.03
C ALA A 29 -7.88 -27.68 5.51
N GLY A 30 -8.05 -26.46 4.98
CA GLY A 30 -7.77 -26.14 3.56
C GLY A 30 -6.30 -26.38 3.20
N VAL A 31 -5.36 -26.06 4.09
CA VAL A 31 -3.92 -26.32 3.90
C VAL A 31 -3.63 -27.79 3.76
N ILE A 32 -4.22 -28.66 4.60
CA ILE A 32 -4.07 -30.12 4.49
C ILE A 32 -4.62 -30.63 3.16
N ALA A 33 -5.80 -30.15 2.75
CA ALA A 33 -6.39 -30.54 1.47
C ALA A 33 -5.51 -30.12 0.29
N ALA A 34 -4.94 -28.92 0.32
CA ALA A 34 -4.00 -28.41 -0.67
C ALA A 34 -2.71 -29.25 -0.69
N TYR A 35 -2.12 -29.54 0.46
CA TYR A 35 -0.92 -30.38 0.61
C TYR A 35 -1.13 -31.75 -0.06
N ARG A 36 -2.22 -32.45 0.29
CA ARG A 36 -2.54 -33.76 -0.29
C ARG A 36 -2.75 -33.71 -1.80
N ARG A 37 -3.40 -32.66 -2.30
CA ARG A 37 -3.65 -32.48 -3.75
C ARG A 37 -2.37 -32.22 -4.54
N MET A 38 -1.37 -31.57 -3.94
CA MET A 38 -0.09 -31.32 -4.59
C MET A 38 0.69 -32.60 -4.86
N GLY A 39 0.50 -33.63 -4.03
CA GLY A 39 1.15 -34.95 -4.23
C GLY A 39 2.68 -34.89 -4.15
N THR A 40 3.22 -33.95 -3.37
CA THR A 40 4.65 -33.76 -3.13
C THR A 40 4.97 -33.98 -1.66
N ASP A 41 6.20 -34.44 -1.38
CA ASP A 41 6.65 -34.72 -0.01
C ASP A 41 6.86 -33.43 0.81
N ARG A 42 7.01 -32.27 0.13
CA ARG A 42 7.33 -31.00 0.77
C ARG A 42 6.54 -29.86 0.16
N VAL A 43 5.99 -29.02 1.02
CA VAL A 43 5.35 -27.75 0.62
C VAL A 43 5.86 -26.59 1.47
N VAL A 44 5.73 -25.38 0.95
CA VAL A 44 5.98 -24.15 1.69
C VAL A 44 4.65 -23.46 1.97
N ILE A 45 4.42 -23.11 3.23
CA ILE A 45 3.26 -22.32 3.65
C ILE A 45 3.73 -20.86 3.82
N LYS A 46 3.10 -19.93 3.09
CA LYS A 46 3.49 -18.53 3.05
C LYS A 46 2.32 -17.65 3.45
N ALA A 47 2.49 -16.82 4.49
CA ALA A 47 1.52 -15.79 4.86
C ALA A 47 1.23 -14.85 3.66
N GLN A 48 -0.03 -14.51 3.45
CA GLN A 48 -0.46 -13.56 2.42
C GLN A 48 -0.87 -12.25 3.08
N VAL A 49 0.06 -11.29 3.12
CA VAL A 49 -0.12 -9.91 3.61
C VAL A 49 0.57 -8.94 2.67
N LEU A 50 0.05 -7.72 2.56
CA LEU A 50 0.55 -6.69 1.64
C LEU A 50 1.83 -5.99 2.12
N THR A 51 2.69 -6.72 2.85
CA THR A 51 3.98 -6.22 3.35
C THR A 51 5.12 -7.18 3.07
N GLY A 52 6.33 -6.66 2.95
CA GLY A 52 7.56 -7.44 2.83
C GLY A 52 8.10 -7.95 4.17
N GLY A 53 9.07 -8.88 4.11
CA GLY A 53 9.75 -9.43 5.29
C GLY A 53 9.00 -10.57 5.98
N ARG A 54 8.04 -11.19 5.31
CA ARG A 54 7.25 -12.32 5.82
C ARG A 54 8.10 -13.47 6.35
N GLY A 55 9.18 -13.82 5.65
CA GLY A 55 10.12 -14.85 6.08
C GLY A 55 10.80 -14.52 7.41
N LYS A 56 11.32 -13.28 7.55
CA LYS A 56 11.94 -12.79 8.80
C LYS A 56 10.97 -12.78 9.98
N ALA A 57 9.68 -12.57 9.71
CA ALA A 57 8.61 -12.59 10.71
C ALA A 57 8.08 -13.99 11.05
N GLY A 58 8.61 -15.06 10.45
CA GLY A 58 8.14 -16.43 10.68
C GLY A 58 6.91 -16.83 9.86
N GLY A 59 6.45 -15.98 8.95
CA GLY A 59 5.29 -16.21 8.08
C GLY A 59 5.56 -17.10 6.87
N VAL A 60 6.74 -17.75 6.76
CA VAL A 60 7.10 -18.68 5.70
C VAL A 60 7.69 -19.93 6.33
N LYS A 61 7.10 -21.10 6.09
CA LYS A 61 7.48 -22.38 6.67
C LYS A 61 7.51 -23.50 5.65
N LEU A 62 8.60 -24.24 5.63
CA LEU A 62 8.73 -25.51 4.90
C LEU A 62 8.20 -26.64 5.79
N VAL A 63 7.33 -27.48 5.26
CA VAL A 63 6.75 -28.63 5.95
C VAL A 63 6.84 -29.90 5.10
N ASN A 64 7.01 -31.04 5.76
CA ASN A 64 7.30 -32.32 5.12
C ASN A 64 6.19 -33.37 5.34
N ASN A 65 5.16 -33.03 6.09
CA ASN A 65 4.02 -33.91 6.37
C ASN A 65 2.77 -33.09 6.68
N THR A 66 1.62 -33.76 6.71
CA THR A 66 0.31 -33.11 6.92
C THR A 66 0.11 -32.60 8.36
N GLU A 67 0.76 -33.21 9.34
CA GLU A 67 0.65 -32.83 10.75
C GLU A 67 1.35 -31.48 10.99
N ASP A 68 2.60 -31.35 10.53
CA ASP A 68 3.35 -30.11 10.55
C ASP A 68 2.64 -29.02 9.73
N ALA A 69 2.09 -29.40 8.56
CA ALA A 69 1.33 -28.46 7.73
C ALA A 69 0.10 -27.88 8.46
N TYR A 70 -0.60 -28.71 9.24
CA TYR A 70 -1.74 -28.24 10.04
C TYR A 70 -1.30 -27.32 11.17
N GLN A 71 -0.25 -27.70 11.88
CA GLN A 71 0.25 -26.94 13.02
C GLN A 71 0.81 -25.57 12.57
N GLU A 72 1.65 -25.57 11.52
CA GLU A 72 2.21 -24.33 10.99
C GLU A 72 1.14 -23.43 10.36
N ALA A 73 0.12 -24.01 9.72
CA ALA A 73 -1.02 -23.23 9.25
C ALA A 73 -1.76 -22.53 10.39
N LYS A 74 -1.97 -23.19 11.53
CA LYS A 74 -2.57 -22.58 12.71
C LYS A 74 -1.71 -21.48 13.32
N ASN A 75 -0.39 -21.67 13.33
CA ASN A 75 0.54 -20.67 13.85
C ASN A 75 0.58 -19.42 12.98
N ILE A 76 0.52 -19.58 11.65
CA ILE A 76 0.62 -18.48 10.68
C ILE A 76 -0.74 -17.75 10.53
N LEU A 77 -1.85 -18.50 10.46
CA LEU A 77 -3.19 -17.90 10.41
C LEU A 77 -3.51 -17.21 11.75
N GLY A 78 -3.83 -15.93 11.68
CA GLY A 78 -4.11 -15.10 12.85
C GLY A 78 -2.88 -14.45 13.48
N MET A 79 -1.64 -14.76 13.01
CA MET A 79 -0.48 -13.98 13.44
C MET A 79 -0.54 -12.56 12.87
N SER A 80 0.20 -11.63 13.47
CA SER A 80 0.37 -10.28 12.94
C SER A 80 1.77 -10.11 12.37
N ILE A 81 1.85 -9.58 11.15
CA ILE A 81 3.13 -9.22 10.50
C ILE A 81 3.12 -7.73 10.22
N LYS A 82 3.96 -6.98 10.92
CA LYS A 82 4.02 -5.51 10.86
C LYS A 82 2.64 -4.83 11.04
N GLY A 83 1.87 -5.32 12.02
CA GLY A 83 0.54 -4.81 12.32
C GLY A 83 -0.60 -5.39 11.47
N LEU A 84 -0.29 -6.07 10.35
CA LEU A 84 -1.30 -6.65 9.48
C LEU A 84 -1.65 -8.08 9.90
N PRO A 85 -2.93 -8.43 10.12
CA PRO A 85 -3.35 -9.78 10.45
C PRO A 85 -3.20 -10.71 9.24
N VAL A 86 -2.74 -11.94 9.47
CA VAL A 86 -2.65 -12.98 8.43
C VAL A 86 -3.95 -13.75 8.38
N ASN A 87 -4.80 -13.43 7.42
CA ASN A 87 -6.12 -14.07 7.22
C ASN A 87 -6.08 -15.21 6.21
N GLN A 88 -5.00 -15.35 5.46
CA GLN A 88 -4.86 -16.35 4.41
C GLN A 88 -3.39 -16.73 4.20
N VAL A 89 -3.17 -17.95 3.73
CA VAL A 89 -1.85 -18.49 3.42
C VAL A 89 -1.82 -19.10 2.03
N LEU A 90 -0.66 -19.04 1.38
CA LEU A 90 -0.39 -19.70 0.12
C LEU A 90 0.38 -20.99 0.41
N VAL A 91 -0.18 -22.12 0.03
CA VAL A 91 0.51 -23.42 0.03
C VAL A 91 1.15 -23.59 -1.33
N SER A 92 2.47 -23.70 -1.36
CA SER A 92 3.26 -23.80 -2.60
C SER A 92 4.09 -25.08 -2.60
N GLU A 93 4.27 -25.68 -3.77
CA GLU A 93 5.22 -26.78 -3.95
C GLU A 93 6.63 -26.32 -3.59
N ALA A 94 7.34 -27.12 -2.78
CA ALA A 94 8.73 -26.83 -2.44
C ALA A 94 9.65 -27.11 -3.63
N VAL A 95 10.46 -26.15 -4.01
CA VAL A 95 11.37 -26.22 -5.16
C VAL A 95 12.79 -26.40 -4.68
N ASP A 96 13.54 -27.34 -5.31
CA ASP A 96 14.98 -27.50 -5.06
C ASP A 96 15.76 -26.41 -5.81
N ILE A 97 16.19 -25.41 -5.07
CA ILE A 97 16.88 -24.23 -5.58
C ILE A 97 18.38 -24.52 -5.70
N ALA A 98 18.97 -24.20 -6.85
CA ALA A 98 20.40 -24.21 -7.09
C ALA A 98 21.03 -22.81 -6.95
N ALA A 99 20.33 -21.76 -7.38
CA ALA A 99 20.75 -20.38 -7.23
C ALA A 99 19.54 -19.44 -7.22
N GLU A 100 19.71 -18.27 -6.58
CA GLU A 100 18.67 -17.27 -6.43
C GLU A 100 19.12 -15.95 -7.05
N TYR A 101 18.23 -15.32 -7.80
CA TYR A 101 18.45 -14.06 -8.49
C TYR A 101 17.39 -13.05 -8.10
N TYR A 102 17.74 -11.79 -8.21
CA TYR A 102 16.82 -10.67 -8.09
C TYR A 102 16.55 -10.05 -9.46
N VAL A 103 15.30 -9.77 -9.76
CA VAL A 103 14.88 -9.03 -10.96
C VAL A 103 13.73 -8.09 -10.60
N SER A 104 13.85 -6.84 -11.02
CA SER A 104 12.72 -5.90 -10.92
C SER A 104 12.70 -4.85 -12.02
N TYR A 105 11.50 -4.34 -12.27
CA TYR A 105 11.25 -3.10 -12.99
C TYR A 105 10.59 -2.10 -12.06
N THR A 106 11.09 -0.89 -12.05
CA THR A 106 10.55 0.22 -11.25
C THR A 106 10.74 1.55 -11.95
N ILE A 107 10.11 2.61 -11.44
CA ILE A 107 10.29 3.97 -11.94
C ILE A 107 11.35 4.68 -11.10
N ASP A 108 12.41 5.13 -11.75
CA ASP A 108 13.35 6.07 -11.16
C ASP A 108 12.86 7.51 -11.37
N ARG A 109 12.47 8.16 -10.28
CA ARG A 109 11.93 9.53 -10.30
C ARG A 109 12.98 10.58 -10.68
N ASN A 110 14.26 10.32 -10.40
CA ASN A 110 15.34 11.26 -10.72
C ASN A 110 15.60 11.30 -12.23
N THR A 111 15.66 10.12 -12.85
CA THR A 111 15.89 10.01 -14.30
C THR A 111 14.58 9.97 -15.11
N ARG A 112 13.43 9.92 -14.43
CA ARG A 112 12.08 9.83 -15.04
C ARG A 112 11.99 8.69 -16.07
N SER A 113 12.57 7.55 -15.73
CA SER A 113 12.64 6.40 -16.61
C SER A 113 12.29 5.11 -15.90
N VAL A 114 11.88 4.11 -16.66
CA VAL A 114 11.75 2.73 -16.18
C VAL A 114 13.17 2.17 -16.04
N VAL A 115 13.44 1.58 -14.88
CA VAL A 115 14.73 0.97 -14.57
C VAL A 115 14.57 -0.52 -14.38
N LEU A 116 15.36 -1.30 -15.14
CA LEU A 116 15.63 -2.70 -14.86
C LEU A 116 16.71 -2.79 -13.78
N MET A 117 16.44 -3.56 -12.73
CA MET A 117 17.44 -3.94 -11.73
C MET A 117 17.55 -5.46 -11.67
N MET A 118 18.80 -5.96 -11.62
CA MET A 118 19.10 -7.38 -11.53
C MET A 118 20.29 -7.62 -10.60
N SER A 119 20.29 -8.76 -9.92
CA SER A 119 21.43 -9.21 -9.10
C SER A 119 21.50 -10.73 -9.03
N ALA A 120 22.72 -11.27 -8.89
CA ALA A 120 22.96 -12.65 -8.53
C ALA A 120 22.74 -12.94 -7.02
N SER A 121 22.33 -11.92 -6.24
CA SER A 121 21.99 -12.03 -4.81
C SER A 121 20.48 -11.94 -4.64
N GLY A 122 19.76 -13.01 -4.97
CA GLY A 122 18.33 -13.13 -4.72
C GLY A 122 18.02 -13.64 -3.32
N GLY A 123 16.72 -13.59 -2.93
CA GLY A 123 16.25 -14.00 -1.61
C GLY A 123 16.64 -13.06 -0.46
N MET A 124 17.35 -11.99 -0.77
CA MET A 124 17.79 -10.97 0.18
C MET A 124 17.03 -9.65 -0.03
N ASP A 125 17.09 -8.80 0.98
CA ASP A 125 16.60 -7.43 0.90
C ASP A 125 17.50 -6.63 -0.04
N ILE A 126 16.96 -6.16 -1.16
CA ILE A 126 17.75 -5.49 -2.21
C ILE A 126 18.28 -4.14 -1.74
N GLU A 127 17.60 -3.46 -0.81
CA GLU A 127 18.05 -2.21 -0.20
C GLU A 127 19.30 -2.47 0.66
N GLU A 128 19.40 -3.64 1.29
CA GLU A 128 20.58 -4.04 2.02
C GLU A 128 21.75 -4.34 1.08
N VAL A 129 21.50 -5.04 -0.02
CA VAL A 129 22.50 -5.28 -1.08
C VAL A 129 22.98 -3.96 -1.67
N ALA A 130 22.07 -3.00 -1.92
CA ALA A 130 22.43 -1.68 -2.45
C ALA A 130 23.31 -0.86 -1.51
N ARG A 131 23.17 -1.03 -0.20
CA ARG A 131 24.03 -0.35 0.80
C ARG A 131 25.39 -1.00 0.97
N GLN A 132 25.44 -2.34 0.97
CA GLN A 132 26.66 -3.09 1.29
C GLN A 132 27.54 -3.37 0.07
N ALA A 133 26.92 -3.59 -1.09
CA ALA A 133 27.60 -4.02 -2.31
C ALA A 133 26.84 -3.54 -3.58
N PRO A 134 26.77 -2.21 -3.81
CA PRO A 134 26.00 -1.63 -4.90
C PRO A 134 26.46 -2.11 -6.28
N GLU A 135 27.74 -2.51 -6.42
CA GLU A 135 28.32 -3.07 -7.63
C GLU A 135 27.72 -4.43 -8.02
N LYS A 136 27.06 -5.14 -7.11
CA LYS A 136 26.34 -6.40 -7.38
C LYS A 136 24.98 -6.19 -8.04
N ILE A 137 24.51 -4.94 -8.12
CA ILE A 137 23.25 -4.61 -8.73
C ILE A 137 23.48 -4.01 -10.12
N ILE A 138 23.04 -4.73 -11.12
CA ILE A 138 22.99 -4.24 -12.49
C ILE A 138 21.78 -3.32 -12.59
N ARG A 139 22.00 -2.06 -12.97
CA ARG A 139 20.94 -1.07 -13.23
C ARG A 139 21.00 -0.61 -14.67
N TYR A 140 19.83 -0.53 -15.31
CA TYR A 140 19.70 -0.02 -16.66
C TYR A 140 18.41 0.78 -16.81
N SER A 141 18.55 2.05 -17.20
CA SER A 141 17.42 2.91 -17.55
C SER A 141 16.95 2.59 -18.96
N ILE A 142 15.70 2.14 -19.07
CA ILE A 142 15.11 1.76 -20.35
C ILE A 142 14.58 3.01 -21.05
N ASN A 143 14.96 3.19 -22.31
CA ASN A 143 14.37 4.22 -23.13
C ASN A 143 12.90 3.86 -23.44
N PRO A 144 11.91 4.68 -23.05
CA PRO A 144 10.50 4.34 -23.19
C PRO A 144 10.04 4.21 -24.66
N PHE A 145 10.74 4.81 -25.61
CA PHE A 145 10.42 4.71 -27.03
C PHE A 145 10.97 3.43 -27.69
N ILE A 146 12.03 2.86 -27.14
CA ILE A 146 12.69 1.63 -27.66
C ILE A 146 12.19 0.40 -26.86
N GLY A 147 11.90 0.57 -25.59
CA GLY A 147 11.56 -0.53 -24.68
C GLY A 147 12.75 -1.44 -24.38
N LEU A 148 12.47 -2.72 -24.16
CA LEU A 148 13.49 -3.75 -23.93
C LEU A 148 13.54 -4.72 -25.14
N PRO A 149 14.28 -4.38 -26.21
CA PRO A 149 14.41 -5.26 -27.36
C PRO A 149 15.24 -6.52 -27.01
N ASP A 150 15.07 -7.58 -27.81
CA ASP A 150 15.65 -8.91 -27.58
C ASP A 150 17.18 -8.87 -27.37
N TYR A 151 17.91 -8.08 -28.14
CA TYR A 151 19.36 -7.98 -27.98
C TYR A 151 19.80 -7.39 -26.62
N LEU A 152 19.02 -6.45 -26.08
CA LEU A 152 19.27 -5.89 -24.73
C LEU A 152 18.92 -6.90 -23.66
N ALA A 153 17.75 -7.55 -23.74
CA ALA A 153 17.36 -8.59 -22.82
C ALA A 153 18.41 -9.70 -22.74
N ARG A 154 18.90 -10.17 -23.89
CA ARG A 154 19.99 -11.16 -23.97
C ARG A 154 21.30 -10.63 -23.37
N ARG A 155 21.69 -9.40 -23.66
CA ARG A 155 22.89 -8.79 -23.09
C ARG A 155 22.85 -8.82 -21.57
N PHE A 156 21.73 -8.45 -20.95
CA PHE A 156 21.60 -8.49 -19.51
C PHE A 156 21.50 -9.91 -18.97
N ALA A 157 20.83 -10.80 -19.66
CA ALA A 157 20.76 -12.20 -19.27
C ALA A 157 22.17 -12.85 -19.23
N PHE A 158 23.02 -12.56 -20.20
CA PHE A 158 24.41 -13.06 -20.25
C PHE A 158 25.29 -12.50 -19.13
N SER A 159 24.96 -11.38 -18.53
CA SER A 159 25.70 -10.88 -17.35
C SER A 159 25.49 -11.75 -16.10
N LEU A 160 24.40 -12.53 -16.03
CA LEU A 160 24.11 -13.45 -14.92
C LEU A 160 24.34 -14.93 -15.32
N PHE A 161 24.12 -15.27 -16.59
CA PHE A 161 24.17 -16.65 -17.08
C PHE A 161 25.11 -16.74 -18.28
N PRO A 162 26.32 -17.33 -18.12
CA PRO A 162 27.24 -17.53 -19.24
C PRO A 162 26.74 -18.59 -20.24
N GLN A 163 25.87 -19.49 -19.84
CA GLN A 163 25.33 -20.56 -20.69
C GLN A 163 24.15 -20.02 -21.52
N MET A 164 24.19 -20.30 -22.85
CA MET A 164 23.19 -19.80 -23.80
C MET A 164 21.75 -20.20 -23.47
N GLU A 165 21.54 -21.42 -22.99
CA GLU A 165 20.21 -21.92 -22.66
C GLU A 165 19.58 -21.12 -21.50
N GLN A 166 20.30 -20.97 -20.40
CA GLN A 166 19.82 -20.22 -19.23
C GLN A 166 19.69 -18.72 -19.55
N ALA A 167 20.65 -18.16 -20.28
CA ALA A 167 20.57 -16.77 -20.74
C ALA A 167 19.35 -16.54 -21.65
N GLY A 168 19.03 -17.48 -22.54
CA GLY A 168 17.83 -17.41 -23.36
C GLY A 168 16.53 -17.42 -22.54
N LYS A 169 16.43 -18.32 -21.57
CA LYS A 169 15.27 -18.36 -20.63
C LYS A 169 15.15 -17.08 -19.82
N MET A 170 16.28 -16.58 -19.30
CA MET A 170 16.31 -15.32 -18.56
C MET A 170 15.89 -14.12 -19.42
N ALA A 171 16.38 -14.02 -20.64
CA ALA A 171 16.02 -12.96 -21.56
C ALA A 171 14.51 -12.93 -21.85
N ALA A 172 13.89 -14.10 -22.05
CA ALA A 172 12.44 -14.21 -22.21
C ALA A 172 11.70 -13.72 -20.96
N ILE A 173 12.12 -14.14 -19.76
CA ILE A 173 11.52 -13.67 -18.51
C ILE A 173 11.64 -12.15 -18.36
N LEU A 174 12.80 -11.57 -18.68
CA LEU A 174 12.99 -10.11 -18.61
C LEU A 174 12.02 -9.37 -19.53
N GLN A 175 11.79 -9.88 -20.75
CA GLN A 175 10.85 -9.28 -21.68
C GLN A 175 9.40 -9.37 -21.20
N GLU A 176 8.99 -10.52 -20.69
CA GLU A 176 7.62 -10.70 -20.17
C GLU A 176 7.38 -9.87 -18.90
N LEU A 177 8.35 -9.76 -17.99
CA LEU A 177 8.24 -8.87 -16.84
C LEU A 177 8.14 -7.39 -17.25
N TYR A 178 8.89 -6.97 -18.26
CA TYR A 178 8.79 -5.63 -18.83
C TYR A 178 7.42 -5.38 -19.46
N LYS A 179 6.90 -6.36 -20.17
CA LYS A 179 5.57 -6.31 -20.78
C LYS A 179 4.47 -6.20 -19.72
N ILE A 180 4.54 -7.01 -18.65
CA ILE A 180 3.63 -6.89 -17.49
C ILE A 180 3.70 -5.47 -16.93
N PHE A 181 4.90 -4.92 -16.73
CA PHE A 181 5.12 -3.58 -16.19
C PHE A 181 4.43 -2.50 -17.02
N MET A 182 4.58 -2.57 -18.35
CA MET A 182 4.06 -1.56 -19.27
C MET A 182 2.56 -1.72 -19.56
N GLU A 183 2.09 -2.95 -19.80
CA GLU A 183 0.70 -3.20 -20.20
C GLU A 183 -0.30 -3.03 -19.06
N ASN A 184 0.14 -3.18 -17.80
CA ASN A 184 -0.74 -3.05 -16.64
C ASN A 184 -0.46 -1.75 -15.84
N ASP A 185 0.28 -0.80 -16.39
CA ASP A 185 0.67 0.43 -15.69
C ASP A 185 1.23 0.17 -14.29
N ALA A 186 2.14 -0.79 -14.19
CA ALA A 186 2.77 -1.08 -12.92
C ALA A 186 3.83 -0.02 -12.57
N SER A 187 3.95 0.30 -11.31
CA SER A 187 5.03 1.13 -10.74
C SER A 187 6.19 0.28 -10.19
N LEU A 188 5.92 -1.00 -9.94
CA LEU A 188 6.90 -2.02 -9.54
C LEU A 188 6.45 -3.39 -10.02
N VAL A 189 7.35 -4.14 -10.65
CA VAL A 189 7.25 -5.59 -10.87
C VAL A 189 8.54 -6.20 -10.37
N GLU A 190 8.46 -7.08 -9.38
CA GLU A 190 9.63 -7.64 -8.68
C GLU A 190 9.50 -9.16 -8.53
N VAL A 191 10.58 -9.85 -8.77
CA VAL A 191 10.76 -11.27 -8.49
C VAL A 191 11.96 -11.43 -7.56
N ASN A 192 11.72 -11.87 -6.33
CA ASN A 192 12.77 -12.02 -5.32
C ASN A 192 12.47 -13.15 -4.32
N PRO A 193 12.97 -14.38 -4.59
CA PRO A 193 13.91 -14.74 -5.65
C PRO A 193 13.25 -15.19 -6.96
N LEU A 194 13.94 -14.95 -8.07
CA LEU A 194 13.86 -15.74 -9.27
C LEU A 194 14.85 -16.91 -9.10
N ALA A 195 14.36 -18.11 -8.93
CA ALA A 195 15.18 -19.28 -8.63
C ALA A 195 15.59 -20.04 -9.89
N LEU A 196 16.87 -20.38 -9.98
CA LEU A 196 17.31 -21.47 -10.85
C LEU A 196 17.17 -22.78 -10.08
N THR A 197 16.31 -23.67 -10.56
CA THR A 197 16.10 -24.99 -9.94
C THR A 197 17.25 -25.92 -10.25
N LYS A 198 17.45 -26.97 -9.45
CA LYS A 198 18.43 -28.04 -9.74
C LYS A 198 18.14 -28.74 -11.08
N LYS A 199 16.91 -28.64 -11.60
CA LYS A 199 16.51 -29.15 -12.92
C LYS A 199 16.82 -28.18 -14.08
N GLY A 200 17.44 -27.01 -13.81
CA GLY A 200 17.80 -26.02 -14.83
C GLY A 200 16.64 -25.14 -15.31
N THR A 201 15.54 -25.08 -14.57
CA THR A 201 14.40 -24.21 -14.87
C THR A 201 14.50 -22.93 -14.05
N LEU A 202 14.29 -21.77 -14.68
CA LEU A 202 14.09 -20.50 -13.98
C LEU A 202 12.62 -20.38 -13.57
N MET A 203 12.36 -20.01 -12.30
CA MET A 203 11.03 -19.98 -11.72
C MET A 203 10.90 -18.84 -10.72
N ALA A 204 9.81 -18.04 -10.79
CA ALA A 204 9.51 -17.00 -9.85
C ALA A 204 8.93 -17.62 -8.56
N ILE A 205 9.72 -17.62 -7.50
CA ILE A 205 9.34 -18.21 -6.19
C ILE A 205 8.58 -17.19 -5.32
N ASP A 206 8.92 -15.91 -5.42
CA ASP A 206 8.12 -14.82 -4.85
C ASP A 206 7.84 -13.78 -5.93
N ALA A 207 6.70 -13.12 -5.83
CA ALA A 207 6.21 -12.19 -6.81
C ALA A 207 5.57 -10.98 -6.13
N LYS A 208 5.91 -9.79 -6.62
CA LYS A 208 5.34 -8.54 -6.13
C LYS A 208 5.06 -7.61 -7.29
N ILE A 209 3.83 -7.13 -7.37
CA ILE A 209 3.40 -6.11 -8.32
C ILE A 209 2.76 -4.97 -7.55
N VAL A 210 3.08 -3.75 -7.94
CA VAL A 210 2.42 -2.52 -7.51
C VAL A 210 1.98 -1.78 -8.75
N PHE A 211 0.70 -1.46 -8.84
CA PHE A 211 0.12 -0.71 -9.95
C PHE A 211 0.05 0.79 -9.64
N ASP A 212 0.00 1.61 -10.67
CA ASP A 212 -0.29 3.04 -10.52
C ASP A 212 -1.79 3.21 -10.24
N ASP A 213 -2.13 3.80 -9.09
CA ASP A 213 -3.52 4.06 -8.70
C ASP A 213 -4.24 4.99 -9.69
N ASN A 214 -3.50 5.88 -10.35
CA ASN A 214 -4.07 6.80 -11.32
C ASN A 214 -4.44 6.12 -12.65
N ALA A 215 -3.96 4.90 -12.90
CA ALA A 215 -4.25 4.14 -14.10
C ALA A 215 -5.35 3.08 -13.91
N LEU A 216 -5.80 2.80 -12.68
CA LEU A 216 -6.75 1.73 -12.36
C LEU A 216 -8.09 1.87 -13.11
N TYR A 217 -8.52 3.09 -13.46
CA TYR A 217 -9.75 3.31 -14.22
C TYR A 217 -9.76 2.62 -15.59
N ARG A 218 -8.60 2.35 -16.18
CA ARG A 218 -8.45 1.64 -17.46
C ARG A 218 -8.10 0.15 -17.32
N HIS A 219 -7.94 -0.34 -16.08
CA HIS A 219 -7.63 -1.73 -15.72
C HIS A 219 -8.64 -2.29 -14.72
N PRO A 220 -9.92 -2.47 -15.10
CA PRO A 220 -10.96 -2.95 -14.17
C PRO A 220 -10.66 -4.35 -13.64
N GLU A 221 -10.00 -5.22 -14.42
CA GLU A 221 -9.58 -6.55 -14.00
C GLU A 221 -8.48 -6.52 -12.93
N VAL A 222 -7.58 -5.51 -12.99
CA VAL A 222 -6.57 -5.27 -11.96
C VAL A 222 -7.22 -4.66 -10.72
N HIS A 223 -8.14 -3.71 -10.89
CA HIS A 223 -8.87 -3.10 -9.78
C HIS A 223 -9.68 -4.13 -8.98
N ALA A 224 -10.21 -5.16 -9.64
CA ALA A 224 -10.92 -6.27 -8.99
C ALA A 224 -10.02 -7.14 -8.08
N LEU A 225 -8.70 -7.03 -8.18
CA LEU A 225 -7.74 -7.70 -7.29
C LEU A 225 -7.50 -6.96 -5.97
N PHE A 226 -8.07 -5.78 -5.81
CA PHE A 226 -7.88 -4.96 -4.62
C PHE A 226 -8.46 -5.66 -3.39
N ASP A 227 -7.60 -5.91 -2.41
CA ASP A 227 -7.95 -6.47 -1.09
C ASP A 227 -7.41 -5.51 -0.02
N PRO A 228 -8.14 -4.41 0.22
CA PRO A 228 -7.69 -3.36 1.12
C PRO A 228 -7.74 -3.79 2.58
N THR A 229 -6.80 -3.29 3.36
CA THR A 229 -6.93 -3.23 4.81
C THR A 229 -8.12 -2.34 5.19
N GLU A 230 -8.56 -2.37 6.45
CA GLU A 230 -9.65 -1.50 6.91
C GLU A 230 -9.30 -0.02 6.76
N GLU A 231 -8.05 0.36 7.05
CA GLU A 231 -7.54 1.72 6.87
C GLU A 231 -7.54 2.14 5.39
N GLU A 232 -7.08 1.26 4.49
CA GLU A 232 -7.09 1.52 3.04
C GLU A 232 -8.52 1.59 2.48
N ARG A 233 -9.51 0.90 3.08
CA ARG A 233 -10.94 1.05 2.72
C ARG A 233 -11.45 2.44 3.08
N ILE A 234 -11.13 2.92 4.27
CA ILE A 234 -11.51 4.27 4.71
C ILE A 234 -10.91 5.33 3.80
N GLU A 235 -9.63 5.16 3.41
CA GLU A 235 -8.95 6.07 2.48
C GLU A 235 -9.56 6.02 1.07
N ALA A 236 -9.91 4.82 0.58
CA ALA A 236 -10.58 4.63 -0.70
C ALA A 236 -11.99 5.25 -0.71
N ASP A 237 -12.79 4.99 0.32
CA ASP A 237 -14.13 5.58 0.49
C ASP A 237 -14.06 7.12 0.58
N ALA A 238 -13.05 7.65 1.24
CA ALA A 238 -12.81 9.08 1.31
C ALA A 238 -12.48 9.67 -0.07
N LYS A 239 -11.66 8.97 -0.85
CA LYS A 239 -11.30 9.36 -2.23
C LYS A 239 -12.52 9.39 -3.15
N ASP A 240 -13.39 8.39 -3.07
CA ASP A 240 -14.64 8.32 -3.85
C ASP A 240 -15.59 9.48 -3.52
N LYS A 241 -15.58 9.97 -2.28
CA LYS A 241 -16.29 11.17 -1.83
C LYS A 241 -15.59 12.48 -2.21
N GLY A 242 -14.43 12.41 -2.85
CA GLY A 242 -13.64 13.57 -3.30
C GLY A 242 -12.85 14.24 -2.18
N PHE A 243 -12.41 13.48 -1.18
CA PHE A 243 -11.49 13.91 -0.13
C PHE A 243 -10.08 13.37 -0.39
N SER A 244 -9.07 14.12 0.07
CA SER A 244 -7.74 13.60 0.29
C SER A 244 -7.61 13.26 1.76
N TYR A 245 -7.62 11.96 2.09
CA TYR A 245 -7.55 11.46 3.46
C TYR A 245 -6.37 10.50 3.62
N VAL A 246 -5.65 10.63 4.72
CA VAL A 246 -4.62 9.67 5.17
C VAL A 246 -4.79 9.45 6.66
N HIS A 247 -4.90 8.18 7.07
CA HIS A 247 -4.97 7.82 8.49
C HIS A 247 -3.60 7.97 9.16
N MET A 248 -3.60 8.38 10.44
CA MET A 248 -2.41 8.53 11.28
C MET A 248 -2.69 8.06 12.71
N ASP A 249 -1.64 7.79 13.50
CA ASP A 249 -1.77 7.19 14.84
C ASP A 249 -2.09 8.16 15.99
N GLY A 250 -2.50 9.39 15.68
CA GLY A 250 -2.78 10.38 16.70
C GLY A 250 -4.19 10.32 17.30
N ASN A 251 -4.53 11.38 18.05
CA ASN A 251 -5.83 11.53 18.72
C ASN A 251 -6.53 12.86 18.39
N ILE A 252 -5.92 13.73 17.57
CA ILE A 252 -6.50 14.99 17.15
C ILE A 252 -6.95 14.85 15.69
N GLY A 253 -8.26 14.71 15.47
CA GLY A 253 -8.82 14.67 14.12
C GLY A 253 -8.69 16.05 13.46
N CYS A 254 -8.24 16.10 12.21
CA CYS A 254 -8.00 17.33 11.47
C CYS A 254 -8.90 17.42 10.23
N MET A 255 -9.60 18.54 10.04
CA MET A 255 -10.32 18.86 8.81
C MET A 255 -9.92 20.25 8.31
N VAL A 256 -9.43 20.31 7.07
CA VAL A 256 -8.88 21.54 6.47
C VAL A 256 -9.31 21.65 5.01
N ASN A 257 -9.24 22.83 4.45
CA ASN A 257 -9.41 23.05 3.02
C ASN A 257 -8.06 23.44 2.38
N GLY A 258 -7.47 22.49 1.68
CA GLY A 258 -6.19 22.64 0.99
C GLY A 258 -5.02 21.92 1.67
N ALA A 259 -4.30 21.13 0.90
CA ALA A 259 -3.23 20.26 1.38
C ALA A 259 -2.09 21.00 2.11
N GLY A 260 -1.71 22.19 1.64
CA GLY A 260 -0.69 23.01 2.30
C GLY A 260 -1.12 23.48 3.70
N LEU A 261 -2.39 23.87 3.85
CA LEU A 261 -2.95 24.25 5.16
C LEU A 261 -3.07 23.02 6.08
N ALA A 262 -3.40 21.84 5.53
CA ALA A 262 -3.44 20.60 6.29
C ALA A 262 -2.06 20.26 6.87
N MET A 263 -1.00 20.27 6.05
CA MET A 263 0.36 20.05 6.53
C MET A 263 0.78 21.05 7.60
N ALA A 264 0.54 22.35 7.36
CA ALA A 264 0.86 23.41 8.34
C ALA A 264 0.08 23.25 9.66
N THR A 265 -1.17 22.78 9.60
CA THR A 265 -2.00 22.51 10.79
C THR A 265 -1.43 21.34 11.59
N MET A 266 -1.05 20.26 10.92
CA MET A 266 -0.43 19.09 11.56
C MET A 266 0.94 19.43 12.17
N ASP A 267 1.76 20.22 11.47
CA ASP A 267 3.04 20.69 11.97
C ASP A 267 2.86 21.53 13.23
N MET A 268 1.84 22.40 13.25
CA MET A 268 1.52 23.23 14.42
C MET A 268 1.09 22.35 15.62
N ILE A 269 0.25 21.33 15.39
CA ILE A 269 -0.14 20.37 16.42
C ILE A 269 1.09 19.67 16.99
N LYS A 270 1.97 19.15 16.12
CA LYS A 270 3.21 18.47 16.52
C LYS A 270 4.19 19.38 17.25
N LEU A 271 4.34 20.62 16.80
CA LEU A 271 5.21 21.63 17.45
C LEU A 271 4.83 21.85 18.91
N TYR A 272 3.56 21.78 19.26
CA TYR A 272 3.07 21.93 20.63
C TYR A 272 2.89 20.60 21.38
N GLY A 273 3.37 19.47 20.82
CA GLY A 273 3.40 18.16 21.47
C GLY A 273 2.18 17.29 21.25
N GLY A 274 1.26 17.68 20.34
CA GLY A 274 0.09 16.87 19.97
C GLY A 274 0.39 15.84 18.89
N GLN A 275 -0.59 14.97 18.65
CA GLN A 275 -0.52 13.91 17.65
C GLN A 275 -1.76 13.98 16.72
N PRO A 276 -1.60 14.38 15.46
CA PRO A 276 -2.70 14.34 14.49
C PRO A 276 -3.12 12.90 14.19
N ALA A 277 -4.44 12.66 14.16
CA ALA A 277 -5.03 11.36 13.86
C ALA A 277 -5.16 11.10 12.36
N ASN A 278 -5.14 12.16 11.55
CA ASN A 278 -5.30 12.08 10.11
C ASN A 278 -4.81 13.34 9.40
N PHE A 279 -4.57 13.17 8.10
CA PHE A 279 -4.61 14.24 7.12
C PHE A 279 -5.99 14.21 6.45
N LEU A 280 -6.71 15.33 6.39
CA LEU A 280 -7.96 15.46 5.65
C LEU A 280 -8.08 16.82 5.00
N ASP A 281 -8.04 16.82 3.67
CA ASP A 281 -8.33 17.99 2.84
C ASP A 281 -9.68 17.81 2.15
N ILE A 282 -10.63 18.70 2.49
CA ILE A 282 -11.97 18.70 1.87
C ILE A 282 -12.03 19.46 0.54
N GLY A 283 -10.89 20.02 0.10
CA GLY A 283 -10.78 20.82 -1.12
C GLY A 283 -11.44 22.19 -1.05
N GLY A 284 -11.60 22.84 -2.21
CA GLY A 284 -12.15 24.20 -2.33
C GLY A 284 -13.68 24.29 -2.32
N SER A 285 -14.39 23.23 -1.98
CA SER A 285 -15.86 23.23 -1.95
C SER A 285 -16.42 23.71 -0.62
N SER A 286 -17.46 24.56 -0.65
CA SER A 286 -18.21 24.95 0.54
C SER A 286 -19.53 24.19 0.72
N ASN A 287 -19.74 23.09 -0.03
CA ASN A 287 -20.96 22.30 0.07
C ASN A 287 -21.12 21.69 1.47
N PRO A 288 -22.20 22.04 2.23
CA PRO A 288 -22.44 21.49 3.56
C PRO A 288 -22.44 19.97 3.64
N VAL A 289 -22.92 19.28 2.59
CA VAL A 289 -22.93 17.80 2.51
C VAL A 289 -21.50 17.23 2.61
N LYS A 290 -20.51 17.87 1.98
CA LYS A 290 -19.11 17.46 2.11
C LYS A 290 -18.60 17.59 3.54
N VAL A 291 -18.99 18.66 4.25
CA VAL A 291 -18.60 18.84 5.66
C VAL A 291 -19.20 17.75 6.54
N ILE A 292 -20.46 17.37 6.29
CA ILE A 292 -21.12 16.26 7.00
C ILE A 292 -20.37 14.95 6.79
N GLU A 293 -20.06 14.61 5.55
CA GLU A 293 -19.34 13.37 5.22
C GLU A 293 -17.91 13.36 5.77
N ALA A 294 -17.23 14.50 5.75
CA ALA A 294 -15.91 14.66 6.37
C ALA A 294 -15.95 14.44 7.89
N MET A 295 -16.97 14.99 8.57
CA MET A 295 -17.15 14.76 10.01
C MET A 295 -17.49 13.31 10.33
N LYS A 296 -18.34 12.66 9.53
CA LYS A 296 -18.62 11.22 9.67
C LYS A 296 -17.34 10.39 9.56
N LEU A 297 -16.51 10.71 8.57
CA LEU A 297 -15.22 10.03 8.35
C LEU A 297 -14.28 10.17 9.56
N LEU A 298 -14.13 11.40 10.09
CA LEU A 298 -13.26 11.64 11.25
C LEU A 298 -13.72 10.94 12.52
N LEU A 299 -15.04 10.86 12.73
CA LEU A 299 -15.63 10.29 13.94
C LEU A 299 -15.82 8.78 13.87
N GLN A 300 -15.43 8.11 12.78
CA GLN A 300 -15.31 6.65 12.69
C GLN A 300 -14.07 6.15 13.44
N ASP A 301 -13.04 6.97 13.58
CA ASP A 301 -11.83 6.61 14.32
C ASP A 301 -12.03 6.81 15.84
N GLU A 302 -12.11 5.72 16.57
CA GLU A 302 -12.28 5.73 18.04
C GLU A 302 -11.10 6.36 18.80
N LYS A 303 -9.93 6.50 18.15
CA LYS A 303 -8.76 7.16 18.72
C LYS A 303 -8.94 8.69 18.78
N VAL A 304 -9.82 9.26 17.96
CA VAL A 304 -10.06 10.70 17.91
C VAL A 304 -10.76 11.17 19.18
N LYS A 305 -10.13 12.07 19.94
CA LYS A 305 -10.64 12.65 21.19
C LYS A 305 -11.09 14.09 21.03
N VAL A 306 -10.57 14.80 20.04
CA VAL A 306 -10.89 16.18 19.70
C VAL A 306 -10.78 16.37 18.19
N VAL A 307 -11.61 17.22 17.61
CA VAL A 307 -11.52 17.58 16.19
C VAL A 307 -11.07 19.03 16.07
N LEU A 308 -10.02 19.27 15.28
CA LEU A 308 -9.55 20.58 14.88
C LEU A 308 -9.95 20.87 13.44
N ILE A 309 -10.79 21.87 13.25
CA ILE A 309 -11.24 22.35 11.96
C ILE A 309 -10.53 23.68 11.67
N ASN A 310 -9.78 23.71 10.58
CA ASN A 310 -9.03 24.89 10.18
C ASN A 310 -9.33 25.25 8.72
N ILE A 311 -10.19 26.23 8.52
CA ILE A 311 -10.65 26.69 7.21
C ILE A 311 -10.08 28.07 6.91
N PHE A 312 -9.43 28.16 5.75
CA PHE A 312 -9.05 29.44 5.15
C PHE A 312 -9.94 29.70 3.94
N GLY A 313 -10.95 30.51 4.15
CA GLY A 313 -11.98 30.83 3.16
C GLY A 313 -11.44 31.68 2.02
N GLY A 314 -11.67 31.19 0.84
CA GLY A 314 -11.57 31.93 -0.42
C GLY A 314 -12.82 31.55 -1.21
N ILE A 315 -12.72 30.52 -2.07
CA ILE A 315 -13.89 29.88 -2.71
C ILE A 315 -14.74 29.15 -1.66
N THR A 316 -14.09 28.48 -0.70
CA THR A 316 -14.78 27.91 0.46
C THR A 316 -15.33 29.02 1.35
N ARG A 317 -16.64 29.01 1.62
CA ARG A 317 -17.31 29.98 2.46
C ARG A 317 -17.44 29.47 3.89
N CYS A 318 -17.04 30.27 4.84
CA CYS A 318 -17.05 29.91 6.27
C CYS A 318 -18.46 29.72 6.85
N ASP A 319 -19.46 30.42 6.34
CA ASP A 319 -20.86 30.25 6.73
C ASP A 319 -21.43 28.89 6.26
N ASP A 320 -21.14 28.45 5.03
CA ASP A 320 -21.55 27.16 4.52
C ASP A 320 -20.90 26.02 5.32
N VAL A 321 -19.63 26.15 5.66
CA VAL A 321 -18.94 25.19 6.54
C VAL A 321 -19.59 25.14 7.92
N ALA A 322 -19.92 26.29 8.51
CA ALA A 322 -20.60 26.32 9.80
C ALA A 322 -21.99 25.64 9.76
N ILE A 323 -22.77 25.87 8.69
CA ILE A 323 -24.06 25.19 8.47
C ILE A 323 -23.83 23.68 8.36
N GLY A 324 -22.85 23.25 7.57
CA GLY A 324 -22.52 21.84 7.44
C GLY A 324 -22.12 21.18 8.77
N LEU A 325 -21.38 21.87 9.62
CA LEU A 325 -21.02 21.39 10.96
C LEU A 325 -22.26 21.24 11.87
N LEU A 326 -23.16 22.22 11.88
CA LEU A 326 -24.40 22.12 12.65
C LEU A 326 -25.23 20.92 12.18
N GLN A 327 -25.44 20.78 10.89
CA GLN A 327 -26.16 19.64 10.29
C GLN A 327 -25.48 18.28 10.55
N ALA A 328 -24.14 18.25 10.56
CA ALA A 328 -23.40 17.02 10.89
C ALA A 328 -23.72 16.55 12.31
N PHE A 329 -23.74 17.45 13.28
CA PHE A 329 -24.01 17.11 14.68
C PHE A 329 -25.49 16.93 15.03
N GLU A 330 -26.40 17.27 14.13
CA GLU A 330 -27.80 16.80 14.20
C GLU A 330 -27.93 15.30 13.84
N GLN A 331 -27.01 14.81 12.96
CA GLN A 331 -27.03 13.42 12.48
C GLN A 331 -26.08 12.51 13.26
N ILE A 332 -25.03 13.08 13.86
CA ILE A 332 -23.97 12.33 14.54
C ILE A 332 -24.12 12.52 16.06
N ASN A 333 -24.40 11.43 16.77
CA ASN A 333 -24.43 11.46 18.24
C ASN A 333 -23.02 11.33 18.81
N SER A 334 -22.30 12.44 18.91
CA SER A 334 -20.95 12.50 19.46
C SER A 334 -20.78 13.68 20.41
N ASN A 335 -20.06 13.49 21.50
CA ASN A 335 -19.72 14.53 22.47
C ASN A 335 -18.28 15.04 22.34
N ILE A 336 -17.58 14.65 21.29
CA ILE A 336 -16.19 15.07 21.04
C ILE A 336 -16.14 16.58 20.88
N PRO A 337 -15.24 17.28 21.59
CA PRO A 337 -15.05 18.73 21.45
C PRO A 337 -14.51 19.06 20.06
N VAL A 338 -14.99 20.18 19.50
CA VAL A 338 -14.61 20.66 18.17
C VAL A 338 -14.01 22.06 18.27
N ILE A 339 -12.75 22.16 17.96
CA ILE A 339 -12.04 23.44 17.87
C ILE A 339 -12.15 23.95 16.44
N VAL A 340 -12.64 25.18 16.27
CA VAL A 340 -12.92 25.72 14.93
C VAL A 340 -12.19 27.03 14.71
N ARG A 341 -11.36 27.06 13.68
CA ARG A 341 -10.80 28.30 13.13
C ARG A 341 -11.36 28.51 11.73
N LEU A 342 -12.15 29.59 11.59
CA LEU A 342 -12.67 30.08 10.32
C LEU A 342 -12.05 31.41 10.01
N THR A 343 -11.44 31.59 8.84
CA THR A 343 -10.83 32.82 8.37
C THR A 343 -11.15 33.01 6.89
N GLY A 344 -11.44 34.26 6.48
CA GLY A 344 -11.74 34.61 5.09
C GLY A 344 -13.22 34.83 4.81
N THR A 345 -13.71 34.36 3.66
CA THR A 345 -15.06 34.67 3.16
C THR A 345 -16.14 34.28 4.17
N ASN A 346 -16.92 35.28 4.63
CA ASN A 346 -18.02 35.12 5.58
C ASN A 346 -17.62 34.61 6.97
N GLU A 347 -16.35 34.81 7.39
CA GLU A 347 -15.84 34.28 8.67
C GLU A 347 -16.65 34.75 9.89
N HIS A 348 -17.14 36.01 9.89
CA HIS A 348 -17.92 36.52 10.99
C HIS A 348 -19.26 35.79 11.12
N ILE A 349 -19.94 35.57 9.99
CA ILE A 349 -21.22 34.84 9.94
C ILE A 349 -21.02 33.42 10.42
N GLY A 350 -20.00 32.71 9.89
CA GLY A 350 -19.70 31.34 10.28
C GLY A 350 -19.38 31.21 11.77
N ARG A 351 -18.58 32.12 12.33
CA ARG A 351 -18.27 32.11 13.77
C ARG A 351 -19.50 32.40 14.62
N GLU A 352 -20.37 33.31 14.19
CA GLU A 352 -21.59 33.67 14.93
C GLU A 352 -22.57 32.49 14.99
N LEU A 353 -22.77 31.77 13.86
CA LEU A 353 -23.59 30.58 13.80
C LEU A 353 -23.15 29.50 14.80
N LEU A 354 -21.85 29.32 15.01
CA LEU A 354 -21.31 28.30 15.91
C LEU A 354 -21.26 28.71 17.38
N ARG A 355 -21.23 30.01 17.71
CA ARG A 355 -21.10 30.52 19.09
C ARG A 355 -22.18 30.06 20.06
N ASN A 356 -23.38 29.84 19.56
CA ASN A 356 -24.53 29.44 20.38
C ASN A 356 -24.49 27.96 20.81
N TYR A 357 -23.51 27.21 20.38
CA TYR A 357 -23.37 25.79 20.66
C TYR A 357 -22.09 25.54 21.46
N SER A 358 -22.22 25.11 22.72
CA SER A 358 -21.10 24.91 23.66
C SER A 358 -20.05 23.89 23.19
N ARG A 359 -20.40 23.05 22.23
CA ARG A 359 -19.54 22.04 21.60
C ARG A 359 -18.42 22.66 20.78
N PHE A 360 -18.67 23.82 20.15
CA PHE A 360 -17.71 24.47 19.29
C PHE A 360 -16.91 25.54 20.07
N GLN A 361 -15.61 25.35 20.09
CA GLN A 361 -14.68 26.33 20.65
C GLN A 361 -14.01 27.07 19.50
N ILE A 362 -14.24 28.38 19.42
CA ILE A 362 -13.79 29.18 18.29
C ILE A 362 -12.44 29.83 18.60
N SER A 363 -11.51 29.67 17.68
CA SER A 363 -10.19 30.28 17.69
C SER A 363 -10.00 31.26 16.51
N THR A 364 -9.17 32.25 16.70
CA THR A 364 -8.82 33.22 15.66
C THR A 364 -7.47 32.93 15.01
N THR A 365 -6.58 32.25 15.72
CA THR A 365 -5.25 31.94 15.23
C THR A 365 -5.01 30.42 15.19
N MET A 366 -4.15 29.96 14.26
CA MET A 366 -3.79 28.53 14.16
C MET A 366 -3.07 28.04 15.42
N LYS A 367 -2.20 28.88 16.01
CA LYS A 367 -1.51 28.59 17.27
C LYS A 367 -2.51 28.35 18.40
N GLU A 368 -3.45 29.26 18.58
CA GLU A 368 -4.48 29.13 19.62
C GLU A 368 -5.33 27.88 19.41
N ALA A 369 -5.75 27.63 18.16
CA ALA A 369 -6.51 26.43 17.80
C ALA A 369 -5.77 25.14 18.17
N ALA A 370 -4.48 25.02 17.84
CA ALA A 370 -3.66 23.87 18.20
C ALA A 370 -3.53 23.71 19.72
N LEU A 371 -3.29 24.81 20.46
CA LEU A 371 -3.20 24.76 21.92
C LEU A 371 -4.53 24.40 22.59
N MET A 372 -5.66 24.83 22.04
CA MET A 372 -6.99 24.45 22.51
C MET A 372 -7.25 22.96 22.28
N ALA A 373 -6.90 22.44 21.09
CA ALA A 373 -7.05 21.03 20.76
C ALA A 373 -6.21 20.10 21.67
N LEU A 374 -5.07 20.57 22.15
CA LEU A 374 -4.22 19.83 23.10
C LEU A 374 -4.77 19.79 24.52
N LYS A 375 -5.66 20.71 24.88
CA LYS A 375 -6.23 20.81 26.23
C LYS A 375 -7.60 20.15 26.34
N ALA A 376 -8.24 19.91 25.19
CA ALA A 376 -9.56 19.28 25.11
C ALA A 376 -9.49 17.75 25.22
#